data_9b59f170049813014e2f8ed181b298ca
#
_entry.id   9b59f170049813014e2f8ed181b298ca
#
_cell.length_a   1.000
_cell.length_b   1.000
_cell.length_c   1.000
_cell.angle_alpha   90.00
_cell.angle_beta   90.00
_cell.angle_gamma   90.00
#
_symmetry.space_group_name_H-M   'P 1'
#
loop_
_entity.id
_entity.type
_entity.pdbx_description
1 polymer ?
#
loop_
_entity_poly.entity_id
_entity_poly.type
_entity_poly.pdbx_seq_one_letter_code
_entity_poly.pdbx_strand_id
1 'polypeptide(L)'
;MSNDIQAWKVDAAEVLDVRPVLADGGEPFVQIMETAERVPSGKSLVLIAPFEPVPLYQALGGRGFSHATERISDDEWVIRFIREQ
;
A
#
# COMPACT_ATOMS: atom_id res chain seq x y z
N MET A 1 -0.70 1.08 -21.75
CA MET A 1 -1.57 0.17 -20.99
C MET A 1 -1.39 0.44 -19.51
N SER A 2 -2.45 0.75 -18.83
CA SER A 2 -2.39 1.02 -17.42
C SER A 2 -2.25 -0.28 -16.63
N ASN A 3 -1.81 -0.16 -15.37
CA ASN A 3 -1.74 -1.29 -14.47
C ASN A 3 -3.14 -1.83 -14.20
N ASP A 4 -3.22 -3.13 -13.99
CA ASP A 4 -4.48 -3.77 -13.64
C ASP A 4 -4.63 -3.76 -12.12
N ILE A 5 -5.31 -2.73 -11.62
CA ILE A 5 -5.48 -2.53 -10.17
C ILE A 5 -6.30 -3.67 -9.57
N GLN A 6 -7.27 -4.22 -10.31
CA GLN A 6 -8.03 -5.37 -9.81
C GLN A 6 -7.15 -6.59 -9.62
N ALA A 7 -6.23 -6.84 -10.55
CA ALA A 7 -5.29 -7.96 -10.39
C ALA A 7 -4.39 -7.72 -9.18
N TRP A 8 -3.95 -6.48 -8.95
CA TRP A 8 -3.15 -6.16 -7.78
C TRP A 8 -3.89 -6.56 -6.50
N LYS A 9 -5.18 -6.22 -6.41
CA LYS A 9 -5.98 -6.49 -5.21
C LYS A 9 -6.25 -7.99 -5.04
N VAL A 10 -6.52 -8.68 -6.14
CA VAL A 10 -6.80 -10.11 -6.10
C VAL A 10 -5.55 -10.89 -5.66
N ASP A 11 -4.38 -10.49 -6.14
CA ASP A 11 -3.14 -11.21 -5.86
C ASP A 11 -2.51 -10.82 -4.53
N ALA A 12 -3.00 -9.76 -3.89
CA ALA A 12 -2.38 -9.25 -2.68
C ALA A 12 -2.59 -10.19 -1.49
N ALA A 13 -1.56 -10.32 -0.66
CA ALA A 13 -1.70 -11.00 0.63
C ALA A 13 -2.57 -10.16 1.57
N GLU A 14 -2.46 -8.83 1.49
CA GLU A 14 -3.22 -7.90 2.32
C GLU A 14 -3.66 -6.73 1.47
N VAL A 15 -4.91 -6.26 1.69
CA VAL A 15 -5.41 -5.02 1.08
C VAL A 15 -5.86 -4.12 2.23
N LEU A 16 -5.34 -2.89 2.25
CA LEU A 16 -5.62 -1.96 3.34
C LEU A 16 -6.03 -0.61 2.77
N ASP A 17 -7.25 -0.18 3.08
CA ASP A 17 -7.74 1.14 2.69
C ASP A 17 -7.66 2.05 3.92
N VAL A 18 -6.76 3.05 3.87
CA VAL A 18 -6.55 3.93 5.01
C VAL A 18 -7.33 5.26 4.87
N ARG A 19 -8.12 5.40 3.82
CA ARG A 19 -8.89 6.63 3.64
C ARG A 19 -9.87 6.88 4.78
N PRO A 20 -10.63 5.88 5.27
CA PRO A 20 -11.54 6.14 6.40
C PRO A 20 -10.80 6.56 7.68
N VAL A 21 -9.66 5.94 7.98
CA VAL A 21 -8.89 6.29 9.16
C VAL A 21 -8.44 7.74 9.11
N LEU A 22 -7.93 8.15 7.94
CA LEU A 22 -7.45 9.53 7.76
C LEU A 22 -8.60 10.53 7.81
N ALA A 23 -9.77 10.17 7.23
CA ALA A 23 -10.93 11.06 7.25
C ALA A 23 -11.42 11.31 8.68
N ASP A 24 -11.23 10.34 9.57
CA ASP A 24 -11.60 10.46 10.97
C ASP A 24 -10.52 11.13 11.83
N GLY A 25 -9.44 11.60 11.20
CA GLY A 25 -8.34 12.23 11.93
C GLY A 25 -7.37 11.26 12.56
N GLY A 26 -7.47 9.98 12.23
CA GLY A 26 -6.58 8.96 12.75
C GLY A 26 -5.24 8.93 12.04
N GLU A 27 -4.34 8.12 12.58
CA GLU A 27 -2.99 7.99 12.05
C GLU A 27 -2.75 6.51 11.70
N PRO A 28 -2.63 6.16 10.40
CA PRO A 28 -2.61 4.76 10.00
C PRO A 28 -1.20 4.13 9.96
N PHE A 29 -0.15 4.85 10.34
CA PHE A 29 1.21 4.37 10.13
C PHE A 29 1.46 3.03 10.81
N VAL A 30 1.09 2.92 12.10
CA VAL A 30 1.31 1.67 12.85
C VAL A 30 0.53 0.53 12.22
N GLN A 31 -0.72 0.79 11.84
CA GLN A 31 -1.55 -0.22 11.19
C GLN A 31 -0.93 -0.70 9.88
N ILE A 32 -0.40 0.23 9.09
CA ILE A 32 0.26 -0.11 7.83
C ILE A 32 1.46 -0.99 8.09
N MET A 33 2.30 -0.62 9.06
CA MET A 33 3.52 -1.37 9.33
C MET A 33 3.21 -2.76 9.88
N GLU A 34 2.20 -2.88 10.74
CA GLU A 34 1.78 -4.19 11.26
C GLU A 34 1.24 -5.07 10.14
N THR A 35 0.45 -4.47 9.24
CA THR A 35 -0.09 -5.21 8.10
C THR A 35 1.04 -5.69 7.19
N ALA A 36 2.02 -4.83 6.94
CA ALA A 36 3.16 -5.19 6.09
C ALA A 36 3.93 -6.38 6.67
N GLU A 37 4.04 -6.46 7.99
CA GLU A 37 4.77 -7.56 8.61
C GLU A 37 4.13 -8.91 8.36
N ARG A 38 2.84 -8.94 8.06
CA ARG A 38 2.13 -10.19 7.76
C ARG A 38 2.31 -10.64 6.32
N VAL A 39 2.93 -9.83 5.48
CA VAL A 39 3.08 -10.16 4.05
C VAL A 39 4.26 -11.09 3.86
N PRO A 40 4.05 -12.29 3.32
CA PRO A 40 5.16 -13.22 3.06
C PRO A 40 6.06 -12.73 1.95
N SER A 41 7.26 -13.28 1.89
CA SER A 41 8.22 -13.00 0.84
C SER A 41 7.60 -13.29 -0.54
N GLY A 42 7.78 -12.38 -1.47
CA GLY A 42 7.24 -12.52 -2.82
C GLY A 42 5.78 -12.14 -2.95
N LYS A 43 5.11 -11.80 -1.85
CA LYS A 43 3.72 -11.39 -1.85
C LYS A 43 3.62 -9.89 -1.67
N SER A 44 2.40 -9.36 -1.69
CA SER A 44 2.22 -7.92 -1.69
C SER A 44 1.18 -7.45 -0.69
N LEU A 45 1.34 -6.18 -0.32
CA LEU A 45 0.34 -5.37 0.36
C LEU A 45 -0.13 -4.32 -0.64
N VAL A 46 -1.44 -4.23 -0.84
CA VAL A 46 -2.02 -3.16 -1.65
C VAL A 46 -2.62 -2.13 -0.72
N LEU A 47 -2.12 -0.91 -0.79
CA LEU A 47 -2.56 0.20 0.05
C LEU A 47 -3.38 1.16 -0.78
N ILE A 48 -4.54 1.59 -0.24
CA ILE A 48 -5.37 2.60 -0.87
C ILE A 48 -5.36 3.84 0.01
N ALA A 49 -4.93 4.98 -0.55
CA ALA A 49 -4.73 6.21 0.20
C ALA A 49 -5.30 7.40 -0.58
N PRO A 50 -5.63 8.52 0.11
CA PRO A 50 -6.16 9.70 -0.56
C PRO A 50 -5.10 10.62 -1.15
N PHE A 51 -3.82 10.26 -0.99
CA PHE A 51 -2.69 11.01 -1.54
C PHE A 51 -1.53 10.05 -1.73
N GLU A 52 -0.49 10.51 -2.43
CA GLU A 52 0.69 9.67 -2.63
C GLU A 52 1.47 9.58 -1.31
N PRO A 53 1.61 8.36 -0.73
CA PRO A 53 2.23 8.20 0.58
C PRO A 53 3.74 8.12 0.47
N VAL A 54 4.37 9.21 0.02
CA VAL A 54 5.81 9.23 -0.27
C VAL A 54 6.67 8.77 0.92
N PRO A 55 6.39 9.17 2.18
CA PRO A 55 7.21 8.69 3.30
C PRO A 55 7.19 7.18 3.48
N LEU A 56 6.12 6.51 3.04
CA LEU A 56 6.04 5.05 3.17
C LEU A 56 6.98 4.35 2.21
N TYR A 57 7.30 4.95 1.09
CA TYR A 57 8.23 4.33 0.14
C TYR A 57 9.57 4.05 0.80
N GLN A 58 10.06 5.02 1.57
CA GLN A 58 11.32 4.86 2.27
C GLN A 58 11.19 3.91 3.47
N ALA A 59 10.11 4.06 4.25
CA ALA A 59 9.92 3.23 5.43
C ALA A 59 9.80 1.76 5.08
N LEU A 60 9.01 1.43 4.05
CA LEU A 60 8.83 0.04 3.64
C LEU A 60 10.00 -0.44 2.78
N GLY A 61 10.63 0.47 2.01
CA GLY A 61 11.83 0.13 1.27
C GLY A 61 12.94 -0.36 2.18
N GLY A 62 13.09 0.26 3.35
CA GLY A 62 14.06 -0.18 4.34
C GLY A 62 13.76 -1.54 4.95
N ARG A 63 12.55 -2.05 4.74
CA ARG A 63 12.13 -3.37 5.22
C ARG A 63 12.09 -4.41 4.09
N GLY A 64 12.61 -4.08 2.93
CA GLY A 64 12.71 -5.02 1.82
C GLY A 64 11.53 -5.01 0.86
N PHE A 65 10.74 -3.94 0.84
CA PHE A 65 9.61 -3.82 -0.07
C PHE A 65 9.96 -2.91 -1.25
N SER A 66 9.61 -3.34 -2.45
CA SER A 66 9.55 -2.47 -3.61
C SER A 66 8.11 -1.94 -3.75
N HIS A 67 7.90 -0.94 -4.59
CA HIS A 67 6.55 -0.40 -4.75
C HIS A 67 6.27 -0.01 -6.18
N ALA A 68 4.98 -0.02 -6.51
CA ALA A 68 4.45 0.54 -7.75
C ALA A 68 3.19 1.33 -7.37
N THR A 69 3.03 2.51 -7.96
CA THR A 69 1.97 3.44 -7.58
C THR A 69 1.12 3.75 -8.79
N GLU A 70 -0.20 3.81 -8.58
CA GLU A 70 -1.15 4.21 -9.59
C GLU A 70 -2.08 5.25 -8.99
N ARG A 71 -2.18 6.41 -9.65
CA ARG A 71 -3.15 7.43 -9.25
C ARG A 71 -4.45 7.17 -9.99
N ILE A 72 -5.52 6.91 -9.23
CA ILE A 72 -6.82 6.63 -9.79
C ILE A 72 -7.62 7.93 -9.98
N SER A 73 -7.57 8.81 -8.98
CA SER A 73 -8.26 10.10 -9.03
C SER A 73 -7.52 11.06 -8.09
N ASP A 74 -8.07 12.27 -7.91
CA ASP A 74 -7.44 13.27 -7.06
C ASP A 74 -7.30 12.81 -5.61
N ASP A 75 -8.18 11.91 -5.17
CA ASP A 75 -8.21 11.47 -3.78
C ASP A 75 -8.16 9.94 -3.66
N GLU A 76 -7.68 9.27 -4.69
CA GLU A 76 -7.51 7.81 -4.61
C GLU A 76 -6.21 7.42 -5.29
N TRP A 77 -5.28 6.91 -4.49
CA TRP A 77 -4.00 6.36 -4.93
C TRP A 77 -3.94 4.92 -4.48
N VAL A 78 -3.44 4.05 -5.35
CA VAL A 78 -3.29 2.63 -5.05
C VAL A 78 -1.82 2.28 -5.20
N ILE A 79 -1.23 1.74 -4.14
CA ILE A 79 0.20 1.40 -4.12
C ILE A 79 0.34 -0.09 -3.82
N ARG A 80 1.09 -0.78 -4.65
CA ARG A 80 1.42 -2.17 -4.43
C ARG A 80 2.83 -2.25 -3.86
N PHE A 81 2.95 -2.70 -2.60
CA PHE A 81 4.23 -2.96 -1.97
C PHE A 81 4.51 -4.45 -2.04
N ILE A 82 5.61 -4.85 -2.65
CA ILE A 82 5.98 -6.25 -2.81
C ILE A 82 7.17 -6.53 -1.90
N ARG A 83 7.02 -7.54 -1.04
CA ARG A 83 8.14 -7.94 -0.19
C ARG A 83 9.14 -8.72 -1.03
N GLU A 84 10.33 -8.15 -1.20
CA GLU A 84 11.36 -8.77 -2.03
C GLU A 84 12.21 -9.78 -1.24
N GLN A 85 12.09 -9.78 0.09
CA GLN A 85 12.88 -10.69 0.90
C GLN A 85 12.03 -11.52 1.84
#